data_5f4c23571f5de021c79f1fbb39d02801
#
_entry.id   5f4c23571f5de021c79f1fbb39d02801
#
_cell.length_a   1.000
_cell.length_b   1.000
_cell.length_c   1.000
_cell.angle_alpha   90.00
_cell.angle_beta   90.00
_cell.angle_gamma   90.00
#
_symmetry.space_group_name_H-M   'P 1'
#
loop_
_entity.id
_entity.type
_entity.pdbx_description
1 polymer ?
#
loop_
_entity_poly.entity_id
_entity_poly.type
_entity_poly.pdbx_seq_one_letter_code
_entity_poly.pdbx_strand_id
1 'polypeptide(L)'
;MQEDELADATSIEVGRRVREELARRRISRQALADMARISLSTLEKALAGTRPFTLASTIRIEEALGTALRQGPAAGGMPSAAPDHLGAYSRSAVRWLEGSYLTIRPSFATPGNIFTYVTDIHWLDEPGHLGFAEQQRLDAQFEQRGAVSLPNQSGHIYLVTEDCGQHRLAVLGRPTISGTMFGILTTLQVGQGSQLVPATCPLVLAPLAKFADTAIGTVTPGMPGFGPLRALLTDATAKDFARFHL
;
A
#
# COMPACT_ATOMS: atom_id res chain seq x y z
N MET A 1 41.43 -6.98 -10.94
CA MET A 1 40.66 -7.67 -11.98
C MET A 1 39.67 -8.67 -11.36
N GLN A 2 39.18 -8.38 -10.14
CA GLN A 2 38.29 -9.27 -9.34
C GLN A 2 36.94 -8.60 -8.96
N GLU A 3 36.71 -7.34 -9.35
CA GLU A 3 35.49 -6.58 -8.97
C GLU A 3 34.29 -6.78 -9.93
N ASP A 4 34.44 -7.62 -10.96
CA ASP A 4 33.40 -7.78 -12.01
C ASP A 4 32.60 -9.08 -11.91
N GLU A 5 32.93 -9.95 -10.93
CA GLU A 5 32.20 -11.19 -10.68
C GLU A 5 31.12 -10.98 -9.62
N LEU A 6 29.91 -11.48 -9.90
CA LEU A 6 28.82 -11.44 -8.92
C LEU A 6 29.15 -12.39 -7.75
N ALA A 7 28.76 -12.01 -6.54
CA ALA A 7 28.85 -12.90 -5.39
C ALA A 7 28.14 -14.24 -5.67
N ASP A 8 28.66 -15.35 -5.17
CA ASP A 8 28.20 -16.71 -5.48
C ASP A 8 26.68 -16.88 -5.31
N ALA A 9 26.11 -16.37 -4.22
CA ALA A 9 24.67 -16.43 -3.97
C ALA A 9 23.85 -15.69 -5.05
N THR A 10 24.32 -14.52 -5.48
CA THR A 10 23.68 -13.73 -6.55
C THR A 10 23.80 -14.44 -7.90
N SER A 11 24.96 -15.05 -8.18
CA SER A 11 25.20 -15.80 -9.42
C SER A 11 24.29 -17.03 -9.53
N ILE A 12 24.07 -17.75 -8.44
CA ILE A 12 23.16 -18.91 -8.38
C ILE A 12 21.73 -18.50 -8.68
N GLU A 13 21.28 -17.39 -8.09
CA GLU A 13 19.93 -16.88 -8.30
C GLU A 13 19.72 -16.38 -9.73
N VAL A 14 20.68 -15.66 -10.30
CA VAL A 14 20.66 -15.27 -11.72
C VAL A 14 20.56 -16.52 -12.60
N GLY A 15 21.34 -17.55 -12.34
CA GLY A 15 21.29 -18.82 -13.07
C GLY A 15 19.93 -19.52 -12.99
N ARG A 16 19.27 -19.48 -11.83
CA ARG A 16 17.91 -20.00 -11.64
C ARG A 16 16.91 -19.24 -12.50
N ARG A 17 16.91 -17.92 -12.45
CA ARG A 17 16.01 -17.05 -13.22
C ARG A 17 16.22 -17.18 -14.72
N VAL A 18 17.46 -17.27 -15.19
CA VAL A 18 17.74 -17.52 -16.62
C VAL A 18 17.10 -18.82 -17.07
N ARG A 19 17.24 -19.92 -16.30
CA ARG A 19 16.59 -21.20 -16.65
C ARG A 19 15.07 -21.09 -16.71
N GLU A 20 14.45 -20.39 -15.77
CA GLU A 20 13.01 -20.15 -15.75
C GLU A 20 12.53 -19.35 -16.97
N GLU A 21 13.26 -18.27 -17.34
CA GLU A 21 12.93 -17.47 -18.51
C GLU A 21 13.09 -18.24 -19.82
N LEU A 22 14.15 -19.04 -19.95
CA LEU A 22 14.33 -19.91 -21.10
C LEU A 22 13.17 -20.89 -21.25
N ALA A 23 12.74 -21.52 -20.15
CA ALA A 23 11.62 -22.45 -20.14
C ALA A 23 10.31 -21.76 -20.47
N ARG A 24 10.03 -20.61 -19.86
CA ARG A 24 8.80 -19.84 -20.06
C ARG A 24 8.65 -19.36 -21.50
N ARG A 25 9.74 -18.86 -22.11
CA ARG A 25 9.73 -18.32 -23.47
C ARG A 25 10.03 -19.35 -24.54
N ARG A 26 10.37 -20.59 -24.15
CA ARG A 26 10.77 -21.68 -25.05
C ARG A 26 11.98 -21.30 -25.94
N ILE A 27 12.94 -20.56 -25.37
CA ILE A 27 14.18 -20.14 -26.04
C ILE A 27 15.29 -21.14 -25.70
N SER A 28 16.07 -21.53 -26.71
CA SER A 28 17.24 -22.40 -26.49
C SER A 28 18.41 -21.61 -25.86
N ARG A 29 19.31 -22.33 -25.18
CA ARG A 29 20.54 -21.71 -24.64
C ARG A 29 21.40 -21.06 -25.73
N GLN A 30 21.46 -21.68 -26.91
CA GLN A 30 22.15 -21.13 -28.07
C GLN A 30 21.53 -19.81 -28.50
N ALA A 31 20.21 -19.77 -28.68
CA ALA A 31 19.50 -18.56 -29.07
C ALA A 31 19.73 -17.41 -28.06
N LEU A 32 19.68 -17.69 -26.75
CA LEU A 32 19.98 -16.70 -25.74
C LEU A 32 21.44 -16.21 -25.80
N ALA A 33 22.40 -17.12 -26.00
CA ALA A 33 23.81 -16.74 -26.12
C ALA A 33 24.03 -15.80 -27.31
N ASP A 34 23.41 -16.10 -28.45
CA ASP A 34 23.48 -15.27 -29.66
C ASP A 34 22.82 -13.89 -29.44
N MET A 35 21.62 -13.83 -28.83
CA MET A 35 20.93 -12.58 -28.50
C MET A 35 21.73 -11.72 -27.52
N ALA A 36 22.32 -12.33 -26.51
CA ALA A 36 23.11 -11.63 -25.48
C ALA A 36 24.55 -11.35 -25.93
N ARG A 37 24.95 -11.79 -27.11
CA ARG A 37 26.33 -11.66 -27.67
C ARG A 37 27.39 -12.18 -26.71
N ILE A 38 27.14 -13.37 -26.14
CA ILE A 38 28.10 -14.13 -25.30
C ILE A 38 28.33 -15.50 -25.90
N SER A 39 29.46 -16.14 -25.60
CA SER A 39 29.67 -17.52 -26.08
C SER A 39 28.74 -18.49 -25.37
N LEU A 40 28.24 -19.51 -26.10
CA LEU A 40 27.45 -20.58 -25.50
C LEU A 40 28.20 -21.26 -24.34
N SER A 41 29.50 -21.51 -24.50
CA SER A 41 30.34 -22.09 -23.44
C SER A 41 30.40 -21.24 -22.18
N THR A 42 30.41 -19.91 -22.32
CA THR A 42 30.36 -18.98 -21.17
C THR A 42 29.00 -19.09 -20.45
N LEU A 43 27.89 -19.08 -21.22
CA LEU A 43 26.56 -19.24 -20.66
C LEU A 43 26.38 -20.58 -19.95
N GLU A 44 26.83 -21.69 -20.57
CA GLU A 44 26.70 -23.02 -19.99
C GLU A 44 27.50 -23.18 -18.69
N LYS A 45 28.75 -22.70 -18.65
CA LYS A 45 29.57 -22.72 -17.44
C LYS A 45 28.93 -21.91 -16.30
N ALA A 46 28.35 -20.76 -16.61
CA ALA A 46 27.65 -19.94 -15.64
C ALA A 46 26.36 -20.62 -15.15
N LEU A 47 25.58 -21.21 -16.04
CA LEU A 47 24.38 -21.97 -15.68
C LEU A 47 24.67 -23.23 -14.89
N ALA A 48 25.81 -23.86 -15.14
CA ALA A 48 26.28 -25.05 -14.39
C ALA A 48 26.91 -24.70 -13.03
N GLY A 49 27.10 -23.40 -12.73
CA GLY A 49 27.72 -22.94 -11.49
C GLY A 49 29.24 -23.15 -11.44
N THR A 50 29.87 -23.57 -12.55
CA THR A 50 31.33 -23.77 -12.64
C THR A 50 32.09 -22.46 -12.84
N ARG A 51 31.39 -21.40 -13.18
CA ARG A 51 31.90 -20.04 -13.26
C ARG A 51 30.79 -19.07 -12.84
N PRO A 52 31.06 -18.07 -11.98
CA PRO A 52 30.04 -17.05 -11.64
C PRO A 52 29.68 -16.22 -12.86
N PHE A 53 28.45 -15.72 -12.88
CA PHE A 53 28.05 -14.66 -13.82
C PHE A 53 28.84 -13.39 -13.54
N THR A 54 29.34 -12.75 -14.58
CA THR A 54 29.88 -11.39 -14.45
C THR A 54 28.79 -10.35 -14.59
N LEU A 55 28.98 -9.16 -14.03
CA LEU A 55 28.04 -8.05 -14.17
C LEU A 55 27.76 -7.76 -15.66
N ALA A 56 28.80 -7.73 -16.49
CA ALA A 56 28.68 -7.48 -17.92
C ALA A 56 27.86 -8.57 -18.65
N SER A 57 28.08 -9.83 -18.35
CA SER A 57 27.29 -10.93 -18.96
C SER A 57 25.84 -10.89 -18.51
N THR A 58 25.59 -10.57 -17.25
CA THR A 58 24.24 -10.48 -16.70
C THR A 58 23.44 -9.34 -17.34
N ILE A 59 24.01 -8.14 -17.49
CA ILE A 59 23.38 -7.00 -18.16
C ILE A 59 22.98 -7.36 -19.61
N ARG A 60 23.90 -8.00 -20.37
CA ARG A 60 23.60 -8.41 -21.75
C ARG A 60 22.47 -9.43 -21.84
N ILE A 61 22.38 -10.35 -20.87
CA ILE A 61 21.27 -11.32 -20.79
C ILE A 61 19.97 -10.63 -20.41
N GLU A 62 20.00 -9.68 -19.47
CA GLU A 62 18.84 -8.87 -19.11
C GLU A 62 18.29 -8.06 -20.29
N GLU A 63 19.18 -7.43 -21.07
CA GLU A 63 18.82 -6.71 -22.30
C GLU A 63 18.21 -7.66 -23.33
N ALA A 64 18.82 -8.81 -23.56
CA ALA A 64 18.35 -9.80 -24.52
C ALA A 64 16.98 -10.37 -24.13
N LEU A 65 16.73 -10.56 -22.84
CA LEU A 65 15.46 -11.06 -22.33
C LEU A 65 14.44 -9.94 -22.03
N GLY A 66 14.84 -8.67 -21.99
CA GLY A 66 13.99 -7.56 -21.57
C GLY A 66 13.44 -7.74 -20.13
N THR A 67 14.21 -8.42 -19.24
CA THR A 67 13.80 -8.78 -17.88
C THR A 67 14.98 -8.65 -16.93
N ALA A 68 14.79 -7.98 -15.78
CA ALA A 68 15.80 -7.88 -14.74
C ALA A 68 16.02 -9.27 -14.10
N LEU A 69 17.23 -9.78 -14.17
CA LEU A 69 17.65 -11.05 -13.60
C LEU A 69 18.36 -10.86 -12.26
N ARG A 70 19.04 -9.75 -12.11
CA ARG A 70 19.57 -9.34 -10.82
C ARG A 70 18.41 -8.91 -9.95
N GLN A 71 18.30 -9.48 -8.77
CA GLN A 71 17.80 -8.64 -7.69
C GLN A 71 18.84 -7.51 -7.64
N GLY A 72 18.43 -6.28 -7.78
CA GLY A 72 19.25 -5.16 -7.35
C GLY A 72 19.82 -5.57 -6.00
N PRO A 73 21.04 -5.13 -5.61
CA PRO A 73 21.68 -5.69 -4.44
C PRO A 73 20.59 -5.97 -3.43
N ALA A 74 20.50 -7.23 -2.98
CA ALA A 74 19.83 -7.50 -1.75
C ALA A 74 20.64 -6.67 -0.74
N ALA A 75 20.38 -5.37 -0.78
CA ALA A 75 20.47 -4.62 0.41
C ALA A 75 19.61 -5.45 1.34
N GLY A 76 20.22 -6.01 2.33
CA GLY A 76 19.61 -6.21 3.61
C GLY A 76 19.23 -4.83 4.17
N GLY A 77 18.70 -3.97 3.33
CA GLY A 77 18.09 -2.67 3.51
C GLY A 77 16.64 -2.86 3.14
N MET A 78 15.80 -2.64 4.11
CA MET A 78 14.36 -2.55 4.02
C MET A 78 13.96 -1.84 2.72
N PRO A 79 12.88 -2.24 2.03
CA PRO A 79 12.44 -1.59 0.79
C PRO A 79 12.42 -0.08 0.99
N SER A 80 13.23 0.66 0.25
CA SER A 80 13.33 2.12 0.40
C SER A 80 12.13 2.87 -0.17
N ALA A 81 11.30 2.18 -0.94
CA ALA A 81 10.08 2.72 -1.54
C ALA A 81 8.98 1.66 -1.60
N ALA A 82 7.74 2.14 -1.49
CA ALA A 82 6.55 1.34 -1.66
C ALA A 82 6.44 0.79 -3.10
N PRO A 83 5.73 -0.33 -3.31
CA PRO A 83 5.45 -0.85 -4.64
C PRO A 83 4.75 0.17 -5.55
N ASP A 84 4.95 0.04 -6.88
CA ASP A 84 4.40 0.97 -7.88
C ASP A 84 2.89 1.12 -7.80
N HIS A 85 2.16 0.01 -7.56
CA HIS A 85 0.70 0.03 -7.44
C HIS A 85 0.20 0.79 -6.20
N LEU A 86 1.04 1.05 -5.21
CA LEU A 86 0.76 1.91 -4.06
C LEU A 86 1.25 3.35 -4.26
N GLY A 87 1.96 3.65 -5.36
CA GLY A 87 2.44 4.99 -5.70
C GLY A 87 3.95 5.18 -5.55
N ALA A 88 4.75 4.13 -5.37
CA ALA A 88 6.23 4.15 -5.36
C ALA A 88 6.85 5.22 -4.42
N TYR A 89 6.18 5.55 -3.32
CA TYR A 89 6.65 6.57 -2.38
C TYR A 89 7.72 6.02 -1.44
N SER A 90 8.70 6.85 -1.09
CA SER A 90 9.69 6.53 -0.07
C SER A 90 9.16 6.83 1.35
N ARG A 91 9.67 6.12 2.37
CA ARG A 91 9.31 6.39 3.77
C ARG A 91 9.52 7.86 4.17
N SER A 92 10.64 8.46 3.76
CA SER A 92 10.94 9.85 4.06
C SER A 92 9.94 10.84 3.47
N ALA A 93 9.39 10.53 2.28
CA ALA A 93 8.42 11.38 1.60
C ALA A 93 7.03 11.35 2.24
N VAL A 94 6.70 10.30 2.99
CA VAL A 94 5.35 10.07 3.55
C VAL A 94 5.30 10.06 5.07
N ARG A 95 6.42 10.32 5.74
CA ARG A 95 6.53 10.33 7.20
C ARG A 95 5.53 11.25 7.90
N TRP A 96 5.09 12.29 7.22
CA TRP A 96 4.08 13.24 7.69
C TRP A 96 2.69 12.62 7.88
N LEU A 97 2.45 11.44 7.30
CA LEU A 97 1.20 10.71 7.40
C LEU A 97 1.21 9.67 8.55
N GLU A 98 2.40 9.28 9.03
CA GLU A 98 2.52 8.36 10.16
C GLU A 98 1.91 8.99 11.43
N GLY A 99 1.03 8.27 12.10
CA GLY A 99 0.42 8.70 13.36
C GLY A 99 -0.93 8.05 13.63
N SER A 100 -1.48 8.40 14.81
CA SER A 100 -2.79 7.96 15.26
C SER A 100 -3.84 9.03 15.00
N TYR A 101 -4.96 8.63 14.46
CA TYR A 101 -6.05 9.50 14.05
C TYR A 101 -7.37 9.04 14.68
N LEU A 102 -8.15 9.99 15.20
CA LEU A 102 -9.54 9.75 15.46
C LEU A 102 -10.27 9.68 14.12
N THR A 103 -10.84 8.55 13.82
CA THR A 103 -11.72 8.36 12.66
C THR A 103 -13.14 8.69 13.05
N ILE A 104 -13.78 9.54 12.26
CA ILE A 104 -15.11 10.09 12.51
C ILE A 104 -15.97 9.84 11.27
N ARG A 105 -17.11 9.18 11.42
CA ARG A 105 -18.08 8.94 10.36
C ARG A 105 -19.51 8.92 10.88
N PRO A 106 -20.53 9.06 10.04
CA PRO A 106 -21.90 8.76 10.44
C PRO A 106 -22.04 7.31 10.92
N SER A 107 -22.90 7.09 11.91
CA SER A 107 -23.24 5.73 12.33
C SER A 107 -24.08 5.04 11.25
N PHE A 108 -23.72 3.82 10.89
CA PHE A 108 -24.53 2.99 9.99
C PHE A 108 -25.70 2.33 10.70
N ALA A 109 -25.59 2.12 12.03
CA ALA A 109 -26.65 1.49 12.80
C ALA A 109 -27.79 2.45 13.16
N THR A 110 -27.47 3.71 13.46
CA THR A 110 -28.47 4.68 13.92
C THR A 110 -28.27 6.01 13.21
N PRO A 111 -29.21 6.41 12.33
CA PRO A 111 -29.15 7.70 11.65
C PRO A 111 -29.06 8.85 12.65
N GLY A 112 -28.25 9.87 12.33
CA GLY A 112 -28.03 11.03 13.17
C GLY A 112 -26.92 10.90 14.21
N ASN A 113 -26.54 9.68 14.59
CA ASN A 113 -25.40 9.43 15.46
C ASN A 113 -24.08 9.46 14.68
N ILE A 114 -22.98 9.66 15.41
CA ILE A 114 -21.61 9.61 14.91
C ILE A 114 -20.95 8.35 15.47
N PHE A 115 -20.09 7.72 14.68
CA PHE A 115 -19.28 6.60 15.11
C PHE A 115 -17.80 6.99 15.02
N THR A 116 -17.07 6.75 16.11
CA THR A 116 -15.66 7.10 16.24
C THR A 116 -14.84 5.89 16.61
N TYR A 117 -13.62 5.82 16.11
CA TYR A 117 -12.61 4.81 16.44
C TYR A 117 -11.21 5.35 16.09
N VAL A 118 -10.17 4.64 16.46
CA VAL A 118 -8.80 5.03 16.15
C VAL A 118 -8.34 4.34 14.86
N THR A 119 -7.66 5.08 14.01
CA THR A 119 -6.91 4.55 12.87
C THR A 119 -5.44 4.93 13.03
N ASP A 120 -4.57 3.94 13.13
CA ASP A 120 -3.13 4.13 13.11
C ASP A 120 -2.60 3.93 11.69
N ILE A 121 -1.74 4.85 11.26
CA ILE A 121 -1.00 4.76 10.01
C ILE A 121 0.48 4.71 10.33
N HIS A 122 1.17 3.69 9.87
CA HIS A 122 2.58 3.48 10.16
C HIS A 122 3.30 2.77 9.02
N TRP A 123 4.62 2.97 8.98
CA TRP A 123 5.44 2.26 8.01
C TRP A 123 5.61 0.80 8.41
N LEU A 124 5.33 -0.10 7.47
CA LEU A 124 5.63 -1.52 7.57
C LEU A 124 6.99 -1.78 6.91
N ASP A 125 7.98 -2.12 7.70
CA ASP A 125 9.33 -2.33 7.20
C ASP A 125 9.39 -3.51 6.21
N GLU A 126 8.65 -4.55 6.48
CA GLU A 126 8.28 -5.60 5.54
C GLU A 126 6.74 -5.59 5.43
N PRO A 127 6.19 -5.21 4.29
CA PRO A 127 6.66 -5.20 2.89
C PRO A 127 7.18 -3.84 2.35
N GLY A 128 7.52 -2.87 3.17
CA GLY A 128 8.14 -1.62 2.72
C GLY A 128 7.16 -0.57 2.21
N HIS A 129 6.01 -0.43 2.87
CA HIS A 129 5.02 0.60 2.56
C HIS A 129 4.28 1.06 3.82
N LEU A 130 3.48 2.12 3.72
CA LEU A 130 2.56 2.49 4.78
C LEU A 130 1.42 1.47 4.88
N GLY A 131 1.19 1.00 6.09
CA GLY A 131 0.00 0.27 6.48
C GLY A 131 -0.91 1.12 7.34
N PHE A 132 -2.16 0.71 7.47
CA PHE A 132 -3.09 1.22 8.47
C PHE A 132 -3.75 0.08 9.24
N ALA A 133 -4.14 0.36 10.48
CA ALA A 133 -4.92 -0.53 11.31
C ALA A 133 -5.96 0.27 12.09
N GLU A 134 -7.21 -0.19 12.07
CA GLU A 134 -8.26 0.33 12.95
C GLU A 134 -8.13 -0.31 14.32
N GLN A 135 -8.34 0.46 15.35
CA GLN A 135 -8.20 0.05 16.74
C GLN A 135 -9.29 0.68 17.61
N GLN A 136 -9.45 0.14 18.81
CA GLN A 136 -10.39 0.64 19.81
C GLN A 136 -11.85 0.77 19.30
N ARG A 137 -12.24 -0.12 18.41
CA ARG A 137 -13.62 -0.17 17.96
C ARG A 137 -14.48 -0.89 18.99
N LEU A 138 -15.69 -0.39 19.28
CA LEU A 138 -16.67 -1.13 20.08
C LEU A 138 -17.12 -2.42 19.37
N ASP A 139 -17.08 -2.42 18.04
CA ASP A 139 -17.37 -3.55 17.17
C ASP A 139 -16.05 -4.18 16.64
N ALA A 140 -15.18 -4.66 17.54
CA ALA A 140 -13.82 -5.12 17.25
C ALA A 140 -13.76 -6.19 16.14
N GLN A 141 -14.80 -6.99 15.96
CA GLN A 141 -14.91 -7.96 14.86
C GLN A 141 -14.89 -7.33 13.47
N PHE A 142 -15.09 -6.01 13.36
CA PHE A 142 -15.04 -5.25 12.11
C PHE A 142 -13.81 -4.35 12.01
N GLU A 143 -12.81 -4.53 12.87
CA GLU A 143 -11.53 -3.84 12.75
C GLU A 143 -10.88 -4.19 11.42
N GLN A 144 -10.37 -3.18 10.76
CA GLN A 144 -9.77 -3.31 9.44
C GLN A 144 -8.30 -2.90 9.46
N ARG A 145 -7.55 -3.57 8.64
CA ARG A 145 -6.16 -3.24 8.35
C ARG A 145 -5.91 -3.35 6.86
N GLY A 146 -4.90 -2.68 6.36
CA GLY A 146 -4.59 -2.73 4.95
C GLY A 146 -3.45 -1.83 4.54
N ALA A 147 -3.29 -1.66 3.24
CA ALA A 147 -2.27 -0.81 2.65
C ALA A 147 -2.74 0.63 2.45
N VAL A 148 -1.79 1.56 2.52
CA VAL A 148 -2.00 2.96 2.18
C VAL A 148 -1.38 3.23 0.81
N SER A 149 -2.21 3.70 -0.14
CA SER A 149 -1.75 4.10 -1.46
C SER A 149 -1.74 5.63 -1.57
N LEU A 150 -0.65 6.16 -2.13
CA LEU A 150 -0.48 7.60 -2.41
C LEU A 150 -0.03 7.81 -3.85
N PRO A 151 -0.96 7.83 -4.83
CA PRO A 151 -0.63 8.11 -6.21
C PRO A 151 -0.08 9.53 -6.38
N ASN A 152 1.07 9.67 -7.03
CA ASN A 152 1.72 10.97 -7.24
C ASN A 152 0.86 11.97 -8.02
N GLN A 153 -0.01 11.48 -8.90
CA GLN A 153 -0.83 12.32 -9.80
C GLN A 153 -1.98 13.01 -9.09
N SER A 154 -2.70 12.31 -8.20
CA SER A 154 -3.90 12.85 -7.56
C SER A 154 -3.60 13.53 -6.22
N GLY A 155 -2.54 13.11 -5.55
CA GLY A 155 -2.21 13.57 -4.20
C GLY A 155 -3.23 13.14 -3.13
N HIS A 156 -4.16 12.25 -3.47
CA HIS A 156 -5.09 11.65 -2.51
C HIS A 156 -4.46 10.48 -1.78
N ILE A 157 -5.01 10.16 -0.62
CA ILE A 157 -4.62 9.05 0.23
C ILE A 157 -5.72 8.00 0.16
N TYR A 158 -5.36 6.78 -0.17
CA TYR A 158 -6.30 5.67 -0.25
C TYR A 158 -5.95 4.65 0.84
N LEU A 159 -6.91 4.36 1.72
CA LEU A 159 -6.81 3.24 2.66
C LEU A 159 -7.63 2.10 2.08
N VAL A 160 -6.94 1.03 1.68
CA VAL A 160 -7.57 -0.10 1.00
C VAL A 160 -7.47 -1.33 1.88
N THR A 161 -8.61 -1.89 2.23
CA THR A 161 -8.70 -3.17 2.92
C THR A 161 -9.17 -4.24 1.96
N GLU A 162 -8.65 -5.44 2.13
CA GLU A 162 -9.16 -6.64 1.50
C GLU A 162 -9.37 -7.72 2.55
N ASP A 163 -10.58 -8.22 2.66
CA ASP A 163 -10.93 -9.36 3.50
C ASP A 163 -11.74 -10.36 2.69
N CYS A 164 -11.16 -11.53 2.43
CA CYS A 164 -11.79 -12.61 1.64
C CYS A 164 -12.36 -12.14 0.30
N GLY A 165 -11.65 -11.24 -0.40
CA GLY A 165 -12.07 -10.67 -1.68
C GLY A 165 -13.07 -9.50 -1.57
N GLN A 166 -13.39 -9.05 -0.36
CA GLN A 166 -14.19 -7.85 -0.13
C GLN A 166 -13.27 -6.65 0.12
N HIS A 167 -13.53 -5.58 -0.60
CA HIS A 167 -12.77 -4.34 -0.47
C HIS A 167 -13.56 -3.28 0.27
N ARG A 168 -12.89 -2.61 1.20
CA ARG A 168 -13.34 -1.38 1.83
C ARG A 168 -12.34 -0.29 1.47
N LEU A 169 -12.83 0.87 1.06
CA LEU A 169 -12.01 1.94 0.55
C LEU A 169 -12.32 3.25 1.28
N ALA A 170 -11.29 3.87 1.86
CA ALA A 170 -11.33 5.28 2.21
C ALA A 170 -10.51 6.09 1.19
N VAL A 171 -11.08 7.18 0.69
CA VAL A 171 -10.39 8.15 -0.16
C VAL A 171 -10.35 9.47 0.59
N LEU A 172 -9.15 9.95 0.90
CA LEU A 172 -8.93 11.15 1.70
C LEU A 172 -8.12 12.17 0.90
N GLY A 173 -8.42 13.43 1.10
CA GLY A 173 -7.56 14.52 0.66
C GLY A 173 -6.30 14.64 1.53
N ARG A 174 -5.36 15.49 1.11
CA ARG A 174 -4.19 15.83 1.93
C ARG A 174 -4.61 16.50 3.24
N PRO A 175 -3.81 16.36 4.31
CA PRO A 175 -4.09 17.03 5.58
C PRO A 175 -4.21 18.55 5.40
N THR A 176 -5.17 19.12 6.06
CA THR A 176 -5.27 20.57 6.25
C THR A 176 -4.15 21.07 7.17
N ILE A 177 -4.04 22.37 7.37
CA ILE A 177 -3.08 22.97 8.32
C ILE A 177 -3.26 22.40 9.74
N SER A 178 -4.48 22.00 10.09
CA SER A 178 -4.74 21.33 11.37
C SER A 178 -4.33 19.85 11.41
N GLY A 179 -3.86 19.28 10.32
CA GLY A 179 -3.54 17.87 10.21
C GLY A 179 -4.78 16.98 9.96
N THR A 180 -5.96 17.54 9.85
CA THR A 180 -7.21 16.81 9.61
C THR A 180 -7.35 16.47 8.12
N MET A 181 -7.68 15.23 7.83
CA MET A 181 -7.96 14.72 6.49
C MET A 181 -9.46 14.48 6.34
N PHE A 182 -10.01 14.89 5.22
CA PHE A 182 -11.41 14.75 4.87
C PHE A 182 -11.56 13.92 3.62
N GLY A 183 -12.65 13.18 3.52
CA GLY A 183 -12.94 12.37 2.33
C GLY A 183 -14.18 11.51 2.49
N ILE A 184 -14.16 10.34 1.88
CA ILE A 184 -15.27 9.40 1.86
C ILE A 184 -14.81 8.00 2.27
N LEU A 185 -15.73 7.24 2.83
CA LEU A 185 -15.62 5.82 3.06
C LEU A 185 -16.65 5.10 2.20
N THR A 186 -16.20 4.12 1.42
CA THR A 186 -17.06 3.18 0.69
C THR A 186 -16.88 1.78 1.28
N THR A 187 -18.00 1.14 1.60
CA THR A 187 -18.03 -0.16 2.26
C THR A 187 -19.31 -0.91 1.92
N LEU A 188 -19.44 -2.12 2.41
CA LEU A 188 -20.70 -2.84 2.42
C LEU A 188 -21.34 -2.74 3.81
N GLN A 189 -22.65 -2.59 3.86
CA GLN A 189 -23.43 -2.66 5.10
C GLN A 189 -24.64 -3.57 4.92
N VAL A 190 -25.15 -4.08 6.03
CA VAL A 190 -26.36 -4.91 6.02
C VAL A 190 -27.55 -4.03 5.62
N GLY A 191 -28.21 -4.38 4.54
CA GLY A 191 -29.47 -3.80 4.08
C GLY A 191 -30.68 -4.53 4.66
N GLN A 192 -31.80 -4.47 3.92
CA GLN A 192 -32.99 -5.23 4.31
C GLN A 192 -32.73 -6.74 4.13
N GLY A 193 -33.11 -7.54 5.14
CA GLY A 193 -33.08 -9.00 5.07
C GLY A 193 -31.70 -9.61 4.95
N SER A 194 -30.68 -9.18 5.69
CA SER A 194 -29.31 -9.71 5.69
C SER A 194 -28.51 -9.55 4.39
N GLN A 195 -29.05 -8.92 3.35
CA GLN A 195 -28.33 -8.67 2.13
C GLN A 195 -27.34 -7.51 2.31
N LEU A 196 -26.09 -7.69 1.82
CA LEU A 196 -25.10 -6.62 1.86
C LEU A 196 -25.37 -5.64 0.71
N VAL A 197 -25.37 -4.36 1.03
CA VAL A 197 -25.57 -3.26 0.06
C VAL A 197 -24.36 -2.31 0.10
N PRO A 198 -23.92 -1.77 -1.05
CA PRO A 198 -22.90 -0.74 -1.09
C PRO A 198 -23.37 0.52 -0.34
N ALA A 199 -22.49 1.08 0.49
CA ALA A 199 -22.73 2.31 1.23
C ALA A 199 -21.52 3.22 1.16
N THR A 200 -21.77 4.52 1.02
CA THR A 200 -20.74 5.55 1.04
C THR A 200 -21.14 6.66 2.00
N CYS A 201 -20.20 7.12 2.79
CA CYS A 201 -20.42 8.22 3.73
C CYS A 201 -19.23 9.16 3.82
N PRO A 202 -19.41 10.42 4.30
CA PRO A 202 -18.30 11.28 4.66
C PRO A 202 -17.41 10.63 5.70
N LEU A 203 -16.10 10.87 5.59
CA LEU A 203 -15.08 10.35 6.50
C LEU A 203 -14.13 11.49 6.89
N VAL A 204 -13.77 11.52 8.17
CA VAL A 204 -12.75 12.43 8.68
C VAL A 204 -11.75 11.64 9.50
N LEU A 205 -10.45 11.88 9.25
CA LEU A 205 -9.35 11.46 10.11
C LEU A 205 -8.71 12.70 10.74
N ALA A 206 -8.84 12.86 12.04
CA ALA A 206 -8.29 13.98 12.79
C ALA A 206 -7.16 13.51 13.71
N PRO A 207 -6.02 14.23 13.86
CA PRO A 207 -4.95 13.82 14.76
C PRO A 207 -5.48 13.50 16.15
N LEU A 208 -5.26 12.28 16.65
CA LEU A 208 -5.85 11.79 17.90
C LEU A 208 -5.50 12.68 19.09
N ALA A 209 -4.30 13.23 19.12
CA ALA A 209 -3.84 14.12 20.20
C ALA A 209 -4.73 15.36 20.42
N LYS A 210 -5.50 15.78 19.39
CA LYS A 210 -6.44 16.91 19.50
C LYS A 210 -7.81 16.50 20.05
N PHE A 211 -8.05 15.22 20.19
CA PHE A 211 -9.34 14.63 20.57
C PHE A 211 -9.20 13.59 21.68
N ALA A 212 -8.19 13.75 22.55
CA ALA A 212 -7.89 12.79 23.62
C ALA A 212 -9.08 12.49 24.54
N ASP A 213 -9.93 13.47 24.78
CA ASP A 213 -11.13 13.36 25.63
C ASP A 213 -12.39 12.93 24.85
N THR A 214 -12.26 12.60 23.57
CA THR A 214 -13.41 12.22 22.76
C THR A 214 -13.79 10.77 23.02
N ALA A 215 -15.07 10.54 23.25
CA ALA A 215 -15.59 9.17 23.41
C ALA A 215 -15.35 8.35 22.14
N ILE A 216 -14.87 7.13 22.33
CA ILE A 216 -14.75 6.13 21.27
C ILE A 216 -16.05 5.33 21.17
N GLY A 217 -16.49 5.06 19.95
CA GLY A 217 -17.70 4.33 19.64
C GLY A 217 -18.86 5.23 19.18
N THR A 218 -20.04 4.99 19.67
CA THR A 218 -21.25 5.75 19.27
C THR A 218 -21.38 7.04 20.07
N VAL A 219 -21.35 8.17 19.38
CA VAL A 219 -21.58 9.51 19.96
C VAL A 219 -22.94 10.00 19.51
N THR A 220 -23.83 10.27 20.46
CA THR A 220 -25.22 10.67 20.21
C THR A 220 -25.42 12.18 20.39
N PRO A 221 -26.46 12.78 19.77
CA PRO A 221 -26.83 14.15 20.06
C PRO A 221 -26.98 14.38 21.57
N GLY A 222 -26.40 15.46 22.07
CA GLY A 222 -26.41 15.81 23.50
C GLY A 222 -25.21 15.28 24.30
N MET A 223 -24.42 14.36 23.77
CA MET A 223 -23.15 13.97 24.40
C MET A 223 -22.09 15.07 24.25
N PRO A 224 -21.19 15.23 25.24
CA PRO A 224 -20.01 16.06 25.10
C PRO A 224 -19.22 15.68 23.83
N GLY A 225 -18.78 16.67 23.05
CA GLY A 225 -18.03 16.42 21.82
C GLY A 225 -18.87 16.19 20.56
N PHE A 226 -20.17 15.89 20.64
CA PHE A 226 -21.01 15.66 19.45
C PHE A 226 -21.00 16.85 18.49
N GLY A 227 -21.17 18.07 18.99
CA GLY A 227 -21.19 19.28 18.15
C GLY A 227 -19.94 19.47 17.31
N PRO A 228 -18.73 19.47 17.89
CA PRO A 228 -17.47 19.53 17.15
C PRO A 228 -17.28 18.40 16.14
N LEU A 229 -17.62 17.16 16.47
CA LEU A 229 -17.53 16.03 15.55
C LEU A 229 -18.50 16.17 14.38
N ARG A 230 -19.74 16.64 14.67
CA ARG A 230 -20.75 16.91 13.64
C ARG A 230 -20.30 18.01 12.69
N ALA A 231 -19.69 19.08 13.22
CA ALA A 231 -19.13 20.16 12.41
C ALA A 231 -18.06 19.65 11.43
N LEU A 232 -17.14 18.79 11.88
CA LEU A 232 -16.15 18.18 11.02
C LEU A 232 -16.77 17.33 9.89
N LEU A 233 -17.79 16.53 10.19
CA LEU A 233 -18.50 15.76 9.15
C LEU A 233 -19.24 16.66 8.16
N THR A 234 -19.80 17.77 8.65
CA THR A 234 -20.44 18.77 7.78
C THR A 234 -19.40 19.45 6.88
N ASP A 235 -18.25 19.81 7.42
CA ASP A 235 -17.14 20.41 6.69
C ASP A 235 -16.67 19.53 5.51
N ALA A 236 -16.70 18.22 5.66
CA ALA A 236 -16.28 17.28 4.61
C ALA A 236 -17.06 17.51 3.29
N THR A 237 -18.35 17.87 3.38
CA THR A 237 -19.21 18.13 2.21
C THR A 237 -19.37 19.63 1.93
N ALA A 238 -19.54 20.44 2.96
CA ALA A 238 -19.81 21.89 2.80
C ALA A 238 -18.57 22.66 2.27
N LYS A 239 -17.36 22.19 2.58
CA LYS A 239 -16.10 22.78 2.11
C LYS A 239 -15.49 22.07 0.89
N ASP A 240 -16.31 21.27 0.20
CA ASP A 240 -15.96 20.64 -1.06
C ASP A 240 -14.78 19.62 -0.99
N PHE A 241 -14.58 19.02 0.18
CA PHE A 241 -13.62 17.91 0.31
C PHE A 241 -14.18 16.60 -0.24
N ALA A 242 -15.50 16.45 -0.28
CA ALA A 242 -16.21 15.31 -0.84
C ALA A 242 -17.53 15.75 -1.46
N ARG A 243 -17.88 15.18 -2.63
CA ARG A 243 -19.15 15.44 -3.31
C ARG A 243 -19.96 14.17 -3.45
N PHE A 244 -21.24 14.26 -3.16
CA PHE A 244 -22.20 13.19 -3.41
C PHE A 244 -23.14 13.67 -4.52
N HIS A 245 -23.10 12.98 -5.68
CA HIS A 245 -24.02 13.24 -6.79
C HIS A 245 -25.23 12.34 -6.62
N LEU A 246 -26.41 12.93 -6.47
CA LEU A 246 -27.70 12.24 -6.38
C LEU A 246 -28.48 12.40 -7.68
#